data_3a744f2fd2d9055c0f880fc8db05407a
#
_entry.id   3a744f2fd2d9055c0f880fc8db05407a
#
_cell.length_a   1.000
_cell.length_b   1.000
_cell.length_c   1.000
_cell.angle_alpha   90.00
_cell.angle_beta   90.00
_cell.angle_gamma   90.00
#
_symmetry.space_group_name_H-M   'P 1'
#
loop_
_entity.id
_entity.type
_entity.pdbx_description
1 polymer ?
#
loop_
_entity_poly.entity_id
_entity_poly.type
_entity_poly.pdbx_seq_one_letter_code
_entity_poly.pdbx_strand_id
1 'polypeptide(L)'
;MTARRAPAVNRDVLEQMLVDGAAALDITLTDTQRNQLLDYVALLGKWNAVYNLTAIRDPKQMLIQHILDSLSIVPHLRGRASARVLDVGSGGGLPGIVLAIVQPDWQVTLNDIVQKKSAFQTQMRAELKLANLSVVTGRVESLQPGVEVPEKFDMIVSRAFADLSDFVKLARHLVAPGGSIWAMKGVHPDDEIARLPEGSRVKQTMRLAVPMLDAERHLIEVAVDEAN
;
A
#
# COMPACT_ATOMS: atom_id res chain seq x y z
N MET A 1 35.81 -8.23 16.11
CA MET A 1 34.72 -7.35 16.59
C MET A 1 33.39 -7.99 16.28
N THR A 2 32.79 -8.65 17.26
CA THR A 2 31.49 -9.34 17.14
C THR A 2 30.39 -8.26 17.13
N ALA A 3 29.73 -8.07 16.01
CA ALA A 3 28.55 -7.21 15.93
C ALA A 3 27.51 -7.72 16.93
N ARG A 4 27.20 -6.94 17.96
CA ARG A 4 26.09 -7.21 18.88
C ARG A 4 24.80 -7.24 18.06
N ARG A 5 24.22 -8.43 17.92
CA ARG A 5 22.87 -8.61 17.38
C ARG A 5 21.93 -7.80 18.27
N ALA A 6 21.26 -6.80 17.72
CA ALA A 6 20.24 -6.07 18.48
C ALA A 6 19.23 -7.10 19.05
N PRO A 7 18.76 -6.91 20.31
CA PRO A 7 17.78 -7.82 20.89
C PRO A 7 16.55 -7.86 19.97
N ALA A 8 16.07 -9.09 19.69
CA ALA A 8 14.83 -9.27 18.95
C ALA A 8 13.71 -8.50 19.68
N VAL A 9 13.06 -7.59 18.99
CA VAL A 9 11.92 -6.86 19.56
C VAL A 9 10.86 -7.88 19.91
N ASN A 10 10.38 -7.85 21.18
CA ASN A 10 9.36 -8.76 21.65
C ASN A 10 8.06 -8.56 20.84
N ARG A 11 7.48 -9.65 20.32
CA ARG A 11 6.23 -9.65 19.56
C ARG A 11 5.10 -8.96 20.32
N ASP A 12 5.01 -9.16 21.63
CA ASP A 12 3.97 -8.57 22.49
C ASP A 12 4.03 -7.04 22.47
N VAL A 13 5.24 -6.46 22.42
CA VAL A 13 5.42 -5.00 22.29
C VAL A 13 4.92 -4.51 20.94
N LEU A 14 5.21 -5.23 19.85
CA LEU A 14 4.72 -4.87 18.52
C LEU A 14 3.20 -5.02 18.43
N GLU A 15 2.64 -6.06 19.07
CA GLU A 15 1.20 -6.28 19.11
C GLU A 15 0.48 -5.15 19.84
N GLN A 16 0.98 -4.75 21.03
CA GLN A 16 0.40 -3.62 21.76
C GLN A 16 0.45 -2.33 20.91
N MET A 17 1.59 -2.04 20.28
CA MET A 17 1.72 -0.87 19.40
C MET A 17 0.75 -0.93 18.21
N LEU A 18 0.54 -2.12 17.63
CA LEU A 18 -0.40 -2.30 16.52
C LEU A 18 -1.84 -2.05 16.96
N VAL A 19 -2.23 -2.59 18.12
CA VAL A 19 -3.59 -2.41 18.68
C VAL A 19 -3.85 -0.95 19.00
N ASP A 20 -2.93 -0.28 19.69
CA ASP A 20 -3.06 1.13 20.04
C ASP A 20 -3.11 2.02 18.80
N GLY A 21 -2.24 1.73 17.81
CA GLY A 21 -2.21 2.46 16.54
C GLY A 21 -3.47 2.24 15.70
N ALA A 22 -3.98 1.02 15.60
CA ALA A 22 -5.23 0.75 14.90
C ALA A 22 -6.44 1.42 15.57
N ALA A 23 -6.49 1.38 16.91
CA ALA A 23 -7.54 2.06 17.68
C ALA A 23 -7.51 3.59 17.46
N ALA A 24 -6.33 4.19 17.41
CA ALA A 24 -6.18 5.63 17.11
C ALA A 24 -6.65 6.01 15.68
N LEU A 25 -6.72 5.04 14.77
CA LEU A 25 -7.26 5.18 13.40
C LEU A 25 -8.74 4.76 13.29
N ASP A 26 -9.39 4.45 14.41
CA ASP A 26 -10.75 3.92 14.43
C ASP A 26 -10.89 2.63 13.60
N ILE A 27 -9.87 1.76 13.69
CA ILE A 27 -9.82 0.45 13.03
C ILE A 27 -9.83 -0.65 14.09
N THR A 28 -10.82 -1.54 14.00
CA THR A 28 -10.88 -2.75 14.82
C THR A 28 -10.29 -3.91 14.02
N LEU A 29 -9.21 -4.51 14.52
CA LEU A 29 -8.57 -5.67 13.92
C LEU A 29 -9.01 -6.96 14.61
N THR A 30 -9.34 -7.98 13.83
CA THR A 30 -9.52 -9.34 14.34
C THR A 30 -8.19 -9.94 14.78
N ASP A 31 -8.22 -11.00 15.57
CA ASP A 31 -7.01 -11.74 15.99
C ASP A 31 -6.21 -12.25 14.78
N THR A 32 -6.92 -12.73 13.75
CA THR A 32 -6.30 -13.19 12.51
C THR A 32 -5.57 -12.05 11.81
N GLN A 33 -6.19 -10.90 11.65
CA GLN A 33 -5.59 -9.73 11.01
C GLN A 33 -4.38 -9.21 11.79
N ARG A 34 -4.47 -9.14 13.13
CA ARG A 34 -3.32 -8.76 13.97
C ARG A 34 -2.14 -9.70 13.76
N ASN A 35 -2.39 -11.00 13.81
CA ASN A 35 -1.34 -12.00 13.60
C ASN A 35 -0.72 -11.89 12.21
N GLN A 36 -1.53 -11.76 11.15
CA GLN A 36 -1.04 -11.59 9.77
C GLN A 36 -0.17 -10.33 9.61
N LEU A 37 -0.57 -9.19 10.20
CA LEU A 37 0.22 -7.95 10.14
C LEU A 37 1.56 -8.08 10.88
N LEU A 38 1.59 -8.74 12.05
CA LEU A 38 2.81 -8.99 12.80
C LEU A 38 3.73 -9.98 12.11
N ASP A 39 3.16 -11.04 11.51
CA ASP A 39 3.91 -12.02 10.73
C ASP A 39 4.49 -11.34 9.47
N TYR A 40 3.75 -10.45 8.84
CA TYR A 40 4.24 -9.67 7.71
C TYR A 40 5.45 -8.80 8.09
N VAL A 41 5.42 -8.10 9.23
CA VAL A 41 6.58 -7.33 9.72
C VAL A 41 7.79 -8.24 9.92
N ALA A 42 7.61 -9.41 10.54
CA ALA A 42 8.69 -10.37 10.78
C ALA A 42 9.28 -10.91 9.46
N LEU A 43 8.44 -11.28 8.52
CA LEU A 43 8.83 -11.77 7.20
C LEU A 43 9.53 -10.66 6.38
N LEU A 44 8.98 -9.44 6.37
CA LEU A 44 9.60 -8.29 5.72
C LEU A 44 11.01 -8.04 6.27
N GLY A 45 11.18 -8.06 7.59
CA GLY A 45 12.50 -7.91 8.23
C GLY A 45 13.48 -9.01 7.84
N LYS A 46 13.03 -10.26 7.80
CA LYS A 46 13.84 -11.42 7.38
C LYS A 46 14.30 -11.29 5.92
N TRP A 47 13.38 -10.98 5.01
CA TRP A 47 13.69 -10.85 3.59
C TRP A 47 14.49 -9.58 3.28
N ASN A 48 14.25 -8.50 4.01
CA ASN A 48 14.97 -7.24 3.86
C ASN A 48 16.47 -7.38 4.13
N ALA A 49 16.86 -8.30 5.01
CA ALA A 49 18.27 -8.60 5.28
C ALA A 49 19.03 -9.11 4.03
N VAL A 50 18.32 -9.71 3.07
CA VAL A 50 18.90 -10.30 1.86
C VAL A 50 18.63 -9.45 0.61
N TYR A 51 17.41 -8.90 0.48
CA TYR A 51 16.95 -8.31 -0.77
C TYR A 51 16.84 -6.77 -0.76
N ASN A 52 17.11 -6.12 0.39
CA ASN A 52 16.99 -4.67 0.54
C ASN A 52 15.64 -4.11 0.02
N LEU A 53 14.54 -4.64 0.53
CA LEU A 53 13.17 -4.27 0.14
C LEU A 53 12.77 -2.90 0.68
N THR A 54 13.35 -2.50 1.83
CA THR A 54 13.13 -1.22 2.49
C THR A 54 14.41 -0.74 3.17
N ALA A 55 14.57 0.58 3.31
CA ALA A 55 15.65 1.17 4.08
C ALA A 55 15.49 0.97 5.60
N ILE A 56 14.26 0.71 6.06
CA ILE A 56 13.92 0.54 7.48
C ILE A 56 14.29 -0.87 7.90
N ARG A 57 15.01 -0.99 9.04
CA ARG A 57 15.49 -2.28 9.58
C ARG A 57 14.96 -2.58 10.97
N ASP A 58 14.60 -1.56 11.74
CA ASP A 58 14.04 -1.72 13.07
C ASP A 58 12.56 -2.16 12.97
N PRO A 59 12.14 -3.25 13.65
CA PRO A 59 10.78 -3.78 13.56
C PRO A 59 9.70 -2.80 14.06
N LYS A 60 10.01 -1.96 15.07
CA LYS A 60 9.06 -0.94 15.54
C LYS A 60 8.86 0.13 14.48
N GLN A 61 9.96 0.56 13.83
CA GLN A 61 9.89 1.51 12.73
C GLN A 61 9.19 0.91 11.50
N MET A 62 9.38 -0.40 11.21
CA MET A 62 8.61 -1.09 10.17
C MET A 62 7.11 -1.07 10.50
N LEU A 63 6.74 -1.34 11.76
CA LEU A 63 5.34 -1.27 12.17
C LEU A 63 4.77 0.13 11.96
N ILE A 64 5.46 1.17 12.41
CA ILE A 64 4.98 2.57 12.31
C ILE A 64 4.94 3.02 10.86
N GLN A 65 6.08 2.98 10.15
CA GLN A 65 6.24 3.61 8.84
C GLN A 65 5.74 2.74 7.67
N HIS A 66 5.39 1.49 7.92
CA HIS A 66 4.83 0.61 6.88
C HIS A 66 3.41 0.18 7.21
N ILE A 67 3.17 -0.38 8.39
CA ILE A 67 1.85 -0.92 8.73
C ILE A 67 0.89 0.21 9.11
N LEU A 68 1.21 1.02 10.11
CA LEU A 68 0.33 2.11 10.55
C LEU A 68 0.17 3.20 9.48
N ASP A 69 1.23 3.50 8.74
CA ASP A 69 1.17 4.40 7.57
C ASP A 69 0.19 3.84 6.51
N SER A 70 0.24 2.55 6.19
CA SER A 70 -0.71 1.92 5.25
C SER A 70 -2.13 1.80 5.83
N LEU A 71 -2.29 1.57 7.14
CA LEU A 71 -3.60 1.55 7.79
C LEU A 71 -4.25 2.94 7.80
N SER A 72 -3.47 4.02 7.84
CA SER A 72 -4.00 5.39 7.92
C SER A 72 -4.89 5.78 6.75
N ILE A 73 -4.76 5.13 5.60
CA ILE A 73 -5.64 5.39 4.45
C ILE A 73 -6.97 4.66 4.52
N VAL A 74 -7.07 3.57 5.29
CA VAL A 74 -8.27 2.71 5.33
C VAL A 74 -9.55 3.46 5.68
N PRO A 75 -9.58 4.37 6.69
CA PRO A 75 -10.78 5.14 7.00
C PRO A 75 -11.31 5.98 5.82
N HIS A 76 -10.41 6.45 4.94
CA HIS A 76 -10.74 7.28 3.78
C HIS A 76 -11.22 6.47 2.57
N LEU A 77 -10.96 5.16 2.56
CA LEU A 77 -11.36 4.24 1.49
C LEU A 77 -12.66 3.48 1.83
N ARG A 78 -13.24 3.74 3.02
CA ARG A 78 -14.48 3.08 3.49
C ARG A 78 -15.68 3.38 2.59
N GLY A 79 -16.73 2.57 2.70
CA GLY A 79 -18.00 2.74 1.96
C GLY A 79 -18.13 1.86 0.73
N ARG A 80 -17.13 1.01 0.45
CA ARG A 80 -17.20 -0.03 -0.60
C ARG A 80 -17.22 -1.41 0.06
N ALA A 81 -18.31 -2.15 -0.09
CA ALA A 81 -18.42 -3.50 0.43
C ALA A 81 -17.41 -4.45 -0.23
N SER A 82 -17.12 -4.23 -1.52
CA SER A 82 -16.07 -4.91 -2.28
C SER A 82 -15.39 -3.93 -3.21
N ALA A 83 -14.14 -4.16 -3.55
CA ALA A 83 -13.39 -3.34 -4.50
C ALA A 83 -12.27 -4.13 -5.16
N ARG A 84 -11.95 -3.76 -6.40
CA ARG A 84 -10.74 -4.18 -7.09
C ARG A 84 -9.70 -3.09 -6.94
N VAL A 85 -8.58 -3.42 -6.31
CA VAL A 85 -7.52 -2.47 -5.98
C VAL A 85 -6.24 -2.86 -6.70
N LEU A 86 -5.59 -1.90 -7.35
CA LEU A 86 -4.24 -2.05 -7.89
C LEU A 86 -3.27 -1.21 -7.05
N ASP A 87 -2.24 -1.83 -6.52
CA ASP A 87 -1.13 -1.14 -5.84
C ASP A 87 0.06 -1.05 -6.80
N VAL A 88 0.35 0.15 -7.30
CA VAL A 88 1.37 0.40 -8.32
C VAL A 88 2.71 0.76 -7.69
N GLY A 89 3.76 0.06 -8.12
CA GLY A 89 5.08 0.23 -7.53
C GLY A 89 5.12 -0.25 -6.08
N SER A 90 4.39 -1.32 -5.79
CA SER A 90 4.10 -1.80 -4.44
C SER A 90 5.33 -2.18 -3.61
N GLY A 91 6.51 -2.38 -4.22
CA GLY A 91 7.77 -2.60 -3.51
C GLY A 91 7.74 -3.81 -2.58
N GLY A 92 7.83 -3.55 -1.29
CA GLY A 92 7.59 -4.54 -0.24
C GLY A 92 6.13 -5.00 -0.10
N GLY A 93 5.23 -4.60 -1.01
CA GLY A 93 3.80 -4.93 -0.97
C GLY A 93 2.95 -3.92 -0.19
N LEU A 94 3.34 -2.65 -0.17
CA LEU A 94 2.73 -1.61 0.67
C LEU A 94 2.17 -0.45 -0.18
N PRO A 95 0.91 -0.06 0.01
CA PRO A 95 -0.01 -0.48 1.07
C PRO A 95 -0.78 -1.79 0.80
N GLY A 96 -0.67 -2.39 -0.39
CA GLY A 96 -1.58 -3.43 -0.87
C GLY A 96 -1.70 -4.67 0.01
N ILE A 97 -0.62 -5.21 0.59
CA ILE A 97 -0.70 -6.37 1.51
C ILE A 97 -1.51 -5.99 2.76
N VAL A 98 -1.29 -4.80 3.31
CA VAL A 98 -2.05 -4.33 4.48
C VAL A 98 -3.53 -4.21 4.13
N LEU A 99 -3.86 -3.63 2.97
CA LEU A 99 -5.24 -3.54 2.49
C LEU A 99 -5.87 -4.93 2.31
N ALA A 100 -5.16 -5.89 1.71
CA ALA A 100 -5.65 -7.26 1.54
C ALA A 100 -5.94 -7.96 2.88
N ILE A 101 -5.14 -7.69 3.92
CA ILE A 101 -5.35 -8.25 5.26
C ILE A 101 -6.59 -7.64 5.93
N VAL A 102 -6.75 -6.31 5.88
CA VAL A 102 -7.80 -5.64 6.67
C VAL A 102 -9.12 -5.50 5.91
N GLN A 103 -9.11 -5.74 4.61
CA GLN A 103 -10.29 -5.71 3.71
C GLN A 103 -10.40 -7.05 2.97
N PRO A 104 -10.80 -8.14 3.63
CA PRO A 104 -10.78 -9.48 3.04
C PRO A 104 -11.72 -9.64 1.82
N ASP A 105 -12.73 -8.79 1.70
CA ASP A 105 -13.68 -8.80 0.59
C ASP A 105 -13.17 -8.02 -0.64
N TRP A 106 -12.03 -7.33 -0.53
CA TRP A 106 -11.42 -6.65 -1.66
C TRP A 106 -10.49 -7.57 -2.44
N GLN A 107 -10.44 -7.42 -3.76
CA GLN A 107 -9.46 -8.09 -4.62
C GLN A 107 -8.29 -7.14 -4.84
N VAL A 108 -7.14 -7.45 -4.26
CA VAL A 108 -5.95 -6.58 -4.33
C VAL A 108 -4.93 -7.17 -5.29
N THR A 109 -4.48 -6.38 -6.24
CA THR A 109 -3.39 -6.73 -7.16
C THR A 109 -2.18 -5.85 -6.85
N LEU A 110 -1.03 -6.47 -6.60
CA LEU A 110 0.25 -5.78 -6.45
C LEU A 110 0.95 -5.74 -7.81
N ASN A 111 1.48 -4.57 -8.16
CA ASN A 111 2.29 -4.39 -9.37
C ASN A 111 3.66 -3.81 -9.02
N ASP A 112 4.72 -4.42 -9.54
CA ASP A 112 6.07 -3.87 -9.51
C ASP A 112 6.84 -4.32 -10.75
N ILE A 113 7.76 -3.49 -11.25
CA ILE A 113 8.62 -3.85 -12.39
C ILE A 113 9.78 -4.77 -11.98
N VAL A 114 10.09 -4.83 -10.69
CA VAL A 114 11.26 -5.53 -10.17
C VAL A 114 10.89 -6.96 -9.77
N GLN A 115 11.30 -7.93 -10.56
CA GLN A 115 10.96 -9.35 -10.39
C GLN A 115 11.25 -9.89 -8.97
N LYS A 116 12.36 -9.50 -8.34
CA LYS A 116 12.68 -9.92 -6.97
C LYS A 116 11.67 -9.43 -5.93
N LYS A 117 11.05 -8.24 -6.15
CA LYS A 117 10.00 -7.71 -5.28
C LYS A 117 8.70 -8.49 -5.49
N SER A 118 8.33 -8.77 -6.73
CA SER A 118 7.17 -9.61 -7.04
C SER A 118 7.31 -11.03 -6.50
N ALA A 119 8.50 -11.60 -6.51
CA ALA A 119 8.78 -12.90 -5.89
C ALA A 119 8.55 -12.86 -4.37
N PHE A 120 9.01 -11.80 -3.69
CA PHE A 120 8.73 -11.57 -2.29
C PHE A 120 7.22 -11.44 -2.02
N GLN A 121 6.51 -10.65 -2.81
CA GLN A 121 5.06 -10.45 -2.68
C GLN A 121 4.28 -11.76 -2.87
N THR A 122 4.69 -12.58 -3.83
CA THR A 122 4.11 -13.91 -4.05
C THR A 122 4.34 -14.83 -2.86
N GLN A 123 5.53 -14.77 -2.23
CA GLN A 123 5.79 -15.50 -1.00
C GLN A 123 4.92 -15.00 0.15
N MET A 124 4.74 -13.68 0.29
CA MET A 124 3.87 -13.11 1.32
C MET A 124 2.41 -13.52 1.15
N ARG A 125 1.92 -13.57 -0.09
CA ARG A 125 0.59 -14.12 -0.39
C ARG A 125 0.40 -15.53 0.17
N ALA A 126 1.39 -16.40 -0.03
CA ALA A 126 1.33 -17.78 0.42
C ALA A 126 1.47 -17.90 1.96
N GLU A 127 2.47 -17.25 2.54
CA GLU A 127 2.76 -17.31 3.98
C GLU A 127 1.61 -16.74 4.83
N LEU A 128 1.03 -15.61 4.39
CA LEU A 128 -0.08 -14.95 5.08
C LEU A 128 -1.46 -15.48 4.65
N LYS A 129 -1.50 -16.45 3.71
CA LYS A 129 -2.74 -17.09 3.21
C LYS A 129 -3.75 -16.07 2.65
N LEU A 130 -3.28 -15.10 1.89
CA LEU A 130 -4.12 -14.05 1.30
C LEU A 130 -4.72 -14.51 -0.03
N ALA A 131 -5.88 -15.16 0.02
CA ALA A 131 -6.59 -15.64 -1.18
C ALA A 131 -7.04 -14.50 -2.12
N ASN A 132 -7.26 -13.31 -1.56
CA ASN A 132 -7.70 -12.09 -2.23
C ASN A 132 -6.56 -11.21 -2.76
N LEU A 133 -5.31 -11.71 -2.75
CA LEU A 133 -4.13 -10.99 -3.23
C LEU A 133 -3.62 -11.63 -4.52
N SER A 134 -3.31 -10.81 -5.52
CA SER A 134 -2.63 -11.19 -6.76
C SER A 134 -1.37 -10.37 -6.98
N VAL A 135 -0.43 -10.88 -7.77
CA VAL A 135 0.83 -10.19 -8.07
C VAL A 135 1.07 -10.19 -9.57
N VAL A 136 1.34 -9.02 -10.14
CA VAL A 136 1.65 -8.83 -11.56
C VAL A 136 2.98 -8.10 -11.69
N THR A 137 3.92 -8.71 -12.41
CA THR A 137 5.23 -8.10 -12.68
C THR A 137 5.20 -7.43 -14.05
N GLY A 138 5.54 -6.15 -14.11
CA GLY A 138 5.61 -5.41 -15.36
C GLY A 138 5.44 -3.91 -15.15
N ARG A 139 5.58 -3.17 -16.26
CA ARG A 139 5.34 -1.73 -16.27
C ARG A 139 3.83 -1.48 -16.26
N VAL A 140 3.34 -0.60 -15.38
CA VAL A 140 1.90 -0.34 -15.22
C VAL A 140 1.27 0.15 -16.52
N GLU A 141 1.97 0.94 -17.30
CA GLU A 141 1.51 1.49 -18.58
C GLU A 141 1.32 0.42 -19.67
N SER A 142 1.89 -0.77 -19.49
CA SER A 142 1.72 -1.89 -20.42
C SER A 142 0.68 -2.92 -19.99
N LEU A 143 0.13 -2.79 -18.79
CA LEU A 143 -0.91 -3.71 -18.32
C LEU A 143 -2.22 -3.49 -19.07
N GLN A 144 -2.86 -4.57 -19.49
CA GLN A 144 -4.13 -4.53 -20.21
C GLN A 144 -5.18 -5.36 -19.50
N PRO A 145 -6.40 -4.81 -19.27
CA PRO A 145 -7.54 -5.58 -18.77
C PRO A 145 -7.88 -6.74 -19.72
N GLY A 146 -8.09 -7.92 -19.15
CA GLY A 146 -8.35 -9.16 -19.89
C GLY A 146 -7.08 -9.88 -20.39
N VAL A 147 -5.88 -9.33 -20.15
CA VAL A 147 -4.59 -9.94 -20.53
C VAL A 147 -3.72 -10.14 -19.29
N GLU A 148 -3.03 -9.10 -18.81
CA GLU A 148 -2.18 -9.21 -17.61
C GLU A 148 -2.96 -9.04 -16.32
N VAL A 149 -4.07 -8.28 -16.36
CA VAL A 149 -4.99 -8.10 -15.23
C VAL A 149 -6.40 -8.46 -15.66
N PRO A 150 -7.25 -9.03 -14.78
CA PRO A 150 -8.57 -9.52 -15.18
C PRO A 150 -9.47 -8.41 -15.73
N GLU A 151 -9.51 -7.28 -15.04
CA GLU A 151 -10.40 -6.16 -15.32
C GLU A 151 -9.77 -4.84 -14.88
N LYS A 152 -10.45 -3.71 -15.17
CA LYS A 152 -10.10 -2.40 -14.61
C LYS A 152 -10.39 -2.34 -13.11
N PHE A 153 -9.78 -1.39 -12.43
CA PHE A 153 -9.77 -1.26 -10.98
C PHE A 153 -10.66 -0.12 -10.49
N ASP A 154 -11.35 -0.36 -9.39
CA ASP A 154 -12.17 0.65 -8.71
C ASP A 154 -11.29 1.66 -7.97
N MET A 155 -10.12 1.22 -7.52
CA MET A 155 -9.11 2.05 -6.87
C MET A 155 -7.71 1.66 -7.35
N ILE A 156 -6.92 2.64 -7.73
CA ILE A 156 -5.49 2.46 -8.00
C ILE A 156 -4.72 3.26 -6.96
N VAL A 157 -3.96 2.58 -6.12
CA VAL A 157 -3.18 3.20 -5.04
C VAL A 157 -1.70 3.16 -5.36
N SER A 158 -0.94 4.11 -4.84
CA SER A 158 0.51 4.04 -4.83
C SER A 158 1.08 4.78 -3.63
N ARG A 159 2.15 4.23 -3.07
CA ARG A 159 2.99 4.87 -2.08
C ARG A 159 4.38 5.09 -2.64
N ALA A 160 4.90 6.33 -2.48
CA ALA A 160 6.23 6.71 -2.94
C ALA A 160 6.43 6.69 -4.48
N PHE A 161 5.37 6.87 -5.27
CA PHE A 161 5.52 7.23 -6.67
C PHE A 161 6.13 8.63 -6.78
N ALA A 162 7.15 8.78 -7.64
CA ALA A 162 7.98 9.97 -7.66
C ALA A 162 7.19 11.25 -7.97
N ASP A 163 6.26 11.20 -8.93
CA ASP A 163 5.45 12.33 -9.38
C ASP A 163 3.99 11.92 -9.56
N LEU A 164 3.05 12.75 -9.05
CA LEU A 164 1.61 12.48 -9.14
C LEU A 164 1.09 12.53 -10.57
N SER A 165 1.56 13.49 -11.36
CA SER A 165 1.15 13.65 -12.76
C SER A 165 1.57 12.43 -13.59
N ASP A 166 2.79 11.94 -13.39
CA ASP A 166 3.28 10.74 -14.07
C ASP A 166 2.52 9.49 -13.60
N PHE A 167 2.24 9.37 -12.31
CA PHE A 167 1.43 8.27 -11.80
C PHE A 167 0.05 8.22 -12.48
N VAL A 168 -0.64 9.36 -12.55
CA VAL A 168 -1.94 9.46 -13.21
C VAL A 168 -1.84 9.11 -14.69
N LYS A 169 -0.86 9.67 -15.42
CA LYS A 169 -0.65 9.38 -16.86
C LYS A 169 -0.47 7.88 -17.12
N LEU A 170 0.36 7.22 -16.31
CA LEU A 170 0.74 5.83 -16.54
C LEU A 170 -0.36 4.84 -16.13
N ALA A 171 -1.20 5.18 -15.14
CA ALA A 171 -2.16 4.24 -14.57
C ALA A 171 -3.63 4.49 -14.97
N ARG A 172 -3.98 5.68 -15.51
CA ARG A 172 -5.37 6.10 -15.76
C ARG A 172 -6.19 5.15 -16.65
N HIS A 173 -5.56 4.47 -17.59
CA HIS A 173 -6.22 3.54 -18.51
C HIS A 173 -6.76 2.28 -17.80
N LEU A 174 -6.27 2.00 -16.60
CA LEU A 174 -6.70 0.88 -15.75
C LEU A 174 -7.82 1.25 -14.77
N VAL A 175 -8.23 2.52 -14.71
CA VAL A 175 -9.31 2.96 -13.82
C VAL A 175 -10.66 2.52 -14.38
N ALA A 176 -11.47 1.84 -13.57
CA ALA A 176 -12.83 1.46 -13.92
C ALA A 176 -13.76 2.69 -13.94
N PRO A 177 -14.91 2.64 -14.65
CA PRO A 177 -15.93 3.67 -14.55
C PRO A 177 -16.30 3.99 -13.10
N GLY A 178 -16.27 5.27 -12.72
CA GLY A 178 -16.50 5.72 -11.36
C GLY A 178 -15.36 5.40 -10.36
N GLY A 179 -14.25 4.82 -10.83
CA GLY A 179 -13.05 4.58 -10.04
C GLY A 179 -12.19 5.83 -9.83
N SER A 180 -11.12 5.70 -9.06
CA SER A 180 -10.20 6.81 -8.77
C SER A 180 -8.78 6.34 -8.47
N ILE A 181 -7.83 7.27 -8.61
CA ILE A 181 -6.42 7.08 -8.28
C ILE A 181 -6.15 7.72 -6.91
N TRP A 182 -5.37 7.01 -6.08
CA TRP A 182 -5.07 7.38 -4.70
C TRP A 182 -3.57 7.42 -4.48
N ALA A 183 -3.01 8.60 -4.29
CA ALA A 183 -1.58 8.78 -4.07
C ALA A 183 -1.27 9.10 -2.61
N MET A 184 -0.42 8.28 -1.98
CA MET A 184 0.14 8.56 -0.66
C MET A 184 1.40 9.41 -0.83
N LYS A 185 1.41 10.61 -0.24
CA LYS A 185 2.51 11.57 -0.29
C LYS A 185 2.97 11.97 1.11
N GLY A 186 4.23 12.35 1.25
CA GLY A 186 4.74 12.96 2.48
C GLY A 186 4.23 14.38 2.59
N VAL A 187 4.86 15.31 1.89
CA VAL A 187 4.46 16.72 1.81
C VAL A 187 3.34 16.88 0.79
N HIS A 188 2.48 17.91 0.98
CA HIS A 188 1.43 18.22 0.02
C HIS A 188 2.02 18.57 -1.35
N PRO A 189 1.59 17.91 -2.45
CA PRO A 189 2.28 17.99 -3.74
C PRO A 189 1.68 19.09 -4.65
N ASP A 190 1.70 20.36 -4.21
CA ASP A 190 1.07 21.48 -4.93
C ASP A 190 1.52 21.58 -6.39
N ASP A 191 2.84 21.52 -6.63
CA ASP A 191 3.42 21.62 -7.98
C ASP A 191 3.05 20.42 -8.86
N GLU A 192 2.90 19.24 -8.28
CA GLU A 192 2.50 18.04 -9.02
C GLU A 192 1.00 18.09 -9.36
N ILE A 193 0.18 18.60 -8.45
CA ILE A 193 -1.26 18.82 -8.67
C ILE A 193 -1.48 19.82 -9.81
N ALA A 194 -0.71 20.91 -9.86
CA ALA A 194 -0.81 21.90 -10.91
C ALA A 194 -0.47 21.36 -12.32
N ARG A 195 0.23 20.22 -12.39
CA ARG A 195 0.66 19.56 -13.63
C ARG A 195 -0.13 18.31 -13.99
N LEU A 196 -1.26 18.07 -13.32
CA LEU A 196 -2.10 16.93 -13.64
C LEU A 196 -2.49 16.91 -15.12
N PRO A 197 -2.53 15.74 -15.77
CA PRO A 197 -2.91 15.63 -17.16
C PRO A 197 -4.36 16.02 -17.38
N GLU A 198 -4.65 16.54 -18.58
CA GLU A 198 -6.01 16.83 -19.02
C GLU A 198 -6.93 15.62 -18.84
N GLY A 199 -8.19 15.86 -18.48
CA GLY A 199 -9.15 14.81 -18.12
C GLY A 199 -8.85 14.15 -16.77
N SER A 200 -8.14 14.83 -15.87
CA SER A 200 -7.99 14.43 -14.49
C SER A 200 -8.10 15.62 -13.55
N ARG A 201 -8.61 15.40 -12.35
CA ARG A 201 -8.77 16.44 -11.31
C ARG A 201 -8.65 15.86 -9.91
N VAL A 202 -8.12 16.63 -8.99
CA VAL A 202 -8.16 16.29 -7.57
C VAL A 202 -9.61 16.35 -7.09
N LYS A 203 -10.11 15.26 -6.53
CA LYS A 203 -11.41 15.22 -5.83
C LYS A 203 -11.29 15.70 -4.40
N GLN A 204 -10.26 15.23 -3.72
CA GLN A 204 -9.98 15.60 -2.34
C GLN A 204 -8.52 15.37 -1.98
N THR A 205 -8.07 16.11 -1.00
CA THR A 205 -6.77 15.95 -0.35
C THR A 205 -6.99 15.83 1.14
N MET A 206 -6.43 14.79 1.75
CA MET A 206 -6.55 14.53 3.18
C MET A 206 -5.18 14.51 3.81
N ARG A 207 -5.01 15.24 4.90
CA ARG A 207 -3.86 15.08 5.78
C ARG A 207 -4.09 13.84 6.63
N LEU A 208 -3.15 12.91 6.60
CA LEU A 208 -3.22 11.68 7.38
C LEU A 208 -2.52 11.87 8.73
N ALA A 209 -3.17 11.45 9.80
CA ALA A 209 -2.56 11.29 11.10
C ALA A 209 -2.08 9.84 11.25
N VAL A 210 -0.79 9.58 11.06
CA VAL A 210 -0.22 8.24 11.27
C VAL A 210 0.20 8.12 12.73
N PRO A 211 -0.38 7.19 13.50
CA PRO A 211 -0.04 7.02 14.91
C PRO A 211 1.46 6.78 15.12
N MET A 212 2.05 7.41 16.13
CA MET A 212 3.45 7.29 16.50
C MET A 212 4.45 7.79 15.43
N LEU A 213 3.98 8.42 14.35
CA LEU A 213 4.83 8.99 13.31
C LEU A 213 4.79 10.53 13.39
N ASP A 214 5.94 11.13 13.67
CA ASP A 214 6.10 12.58 13.60
C ASP A 214 6.60 12.98 12.20
N ALA A 215 5.71 12.87 11.21
CA ALA A 215 5.98 13.29 9.84
C ALA A 215 4.67 13.56 9.11
N GLU A 216 4.71 14.51 8.18
CA GLU A 216 3.55 14.79 7.34
C GLU A 216 3.22 13.63 6.40
N ARG A 217 1.92 13.38 6.28
CA ARG A 217 1.36 12.43 5.32
C ARG A 217 0.09 12.98 4.71
N HIS A 218 -0.05 12.77 3.42
CA HIS A 218 -1.23 13.19 2.65
C HIS A 218 -1.72 12.04 1.79
N LEU A 219 -3.03 11.97 1.61
CA LEU A 219 -3.70 11.10 0.66
C LEU A 219 -4.44 11.98 -0.35
N ILE A 220 -4.11 11.81 -1.62
CA ILE A 220 -4.70 12.57 -2.71
C ILE A 220 -5.60 11.66 -3.53
N GLU A 221 -6.88 11.97 -3.63
CA GLU A 221 -7.79 11.30 -4.56
C GLU A 221 -7.88 12.08 -5.87
N VAL A 222 -7.57 11.41 -6.97
CA VAL A 222 -7.68 11.96 -8.32
C VAL A 222 -8.75 11.20 -9.09
N ALA A 223 -9.75 11.93 -9.59
CA ALA A 223 -10.68 11.42 -10.59
C ALA A 223 -10.05 11.51 -11.97
N VAL A 224 -10.36 10.54 -12.81
CA VAL A 224 -10.02 10.56 -14.24
C VAL A 224 -11.32 10.50 -15.04
N ASP A 225 -11.41 11.30 -16.08
CA ASP A 225 -12.56 11.28 -16.97
C ASP A 225 -12.53 9.97 -17.79
N GLU A 226 -13.69 9.42 -18.07
CA GLU A 226 -13.80 8.26 -18.96
C GLU A 226 -13.21 8.62 -20.33
N ALA A 227 -12.36 7.74 -20.86
CA ALA A 227 -11.91 7.91 -22.24
C ALA A 227 -13.11 7.70 -23.16
N ASN A 228 -13.45 8.73 -23.92
CA ASN A 228 -14.45 8.64 -24.98
C ASN A 228 -14.03 7.63 -26.03
#